data_0ab3909ea6c53d564ba59c472d70d55f
#
_entry.id   0ab3909ea6c53d564ba59c472d70d55f
#
_cell.length_a   1.000
_cell.length_b   1.000
_cell.length_c   1.000
_cell.angle_alpha   90.00
_cell.angle_beta   90.00
_cell.angle_gamma   90.00
#
_symmetry.space_group_name_H-M   'P 1'
#
loop_
_entity.id
_entity.type
_entity.pdbx_description
1 polymer ?
#
loop_
_entity_poly.entity_id
_entity_poly.type
_entity_poly.pdbx_seq_one_letter_code
_entity_poly.pdbx_strand_id
1 'polypeptide(L)'
;QFGVNRSTVREGIRLLEQSGLVAREPSRRLSVATPHYHRLATRMTRALILQQVTFRELWHTSRALEPAAVDQAMDNATEEDLAALAANVAATREARRDAAAVAELDAQFHKLITSAAHNRVLMLAKEPSSMLVRPTTAMIIVSNPAGIPRLIEAHEHILDALQRRDREKGRLWVDRHLRDWKAGFERSGRDLDTPVELFERHRE
;
A
#
# COMPACT_ATOMS: atom_id res chain seq x y z
N GLN A 1 -23.31 26.72 -28.32
CA GLN A 1 -23.02 27.68 -27.24
C GLN A 1 -24.01 27.42 -26.14
N PHE A 2 -23.57 27.22 -24.90
CA PHE A 2 -24.37 26.70 -23.79
C PHE A 2 -25.08 27.81 -22.97
N GLY A 3 -25.09 29.06 -23.41
CA GLY A 3 -25.81 30.17 -22.74
C GLY A 3 -25.36 30.47 -21.31
N VAL A 4 -24.17 30.00 -20.88
CA VAL A 4 -23.62 30.21 -19.54
C VAL A 4 -22.53 31.28 -19.53
N ASN A 5 -22.38 31.98 -18.41
CA ASN A 5 -21.34 32.98 -18.30
C ASN A 5 -19.94 32.39 -18.12
N ARG A 6 -18.89 33.22 -18.33
CA ARG A 6 -17.49 32.78 -18.22
C ARG A 6 -17.10 32.30 -16.84
N SER A 7 -17.68 32.84 -15.78
CA SER A 7 -17.37 32.41 -14.40
C SER A 7 -17.87 31.00 -14.14
N THR A 8 -19.09 30.65 -14.59
CA THR A 8 -19.66 29.32 -14.49
C THR A 8 -18.80 28.29 -15.23
N VAL A 9 -18.33 28.62 -16.45
CA VAL A 9 -17.41 27.74 -17.21
C VAL A 9 -16.10 27.54 -16.48
N ARG A 10 -15.48 28.60 -15.94
CA ARG A 10 -14.24 28.50 -15.17
C ARG A 10 -14.42 27.62 -13.94
N GLU A 11 -15.51 27.79 -13.20
CA GLU A 11 -15.79 26.98 -12.02
C GLU A 11 -16.03 25.50 -12.40
N GLY A 12 -16.76 25.22 -13.46
CA GLY A 12 -16.94 23.87 -13.98
C GLY A 12 -15.60 23.21 -14.36
N ILE A 13 -14.72 23.94 -15.05
CA ILE A 13 -13.36 23.45 -15.39
C ILE A 13 -12.57 23.17 -14.10
N ARG A 14 -12.60 24.07 -13.12
CA ARG A 14 -11.91 23.89 -11.84
C ARG A 14 -12.37 22.63 -11.11
N LEU A 15 -13.67 22.36 -11.09
CA LEU A 15 -14.24 21.15 -10.49
C LEU A 15 -13.79 19.88 -11.24
N LEU A 16 -13.74 19.92 -12.57
CA LEU A 16 -13.24 18.81 -13.39
C LEU A 16 -11.72 18.57 -13.20
N GLU A 17 -10.93 19.65 -13.08
CA GLU A 17 -9.49 19.54 -12.73
C GLU A 17 -9.30 18.97 -11.31
N GLN A 18 -10.12 19.40 -10.35
CA GLN A 18 -10.09 18.87 -8.98
C GLN A 18 -10.51 17.39 -8.88
N SER A 19 -11.46 16.97 -9.71
CA SER A 19 -11.86 15.57 -9.79
C SER A 19 -10.83 14.68 -10.52
N GLY A 20 -9.88 15.30 -11.24
CA GLY A 20 -8.87 14.59 -12.03
C GLY A 20 -9.38 14.08 -13.38
N LEU A 21 -10.59 14.46 -13.80
CA LEU A 21 -11.18 14.10 -15.10
C LEU A 21 -10.62 14.95 -16.24
N VAL A 22 -10.05 16.10 -15.92
CA VAL A 22 -9.40 17.00 -16.86
C VAL A 22 -8.06 17.43 -16.28
N ALA A 23 -7.05 17.48 -17.14
CA ALA A 23 -5.72 17.99 -16.79
C ALA A 23 -5.36 19.16 -17.72
N ARG A 24 -4.57 20.09 -17.19
CA ARG A 24 -4.02 21.19 -17.99
C ARG A 24 -2.62 20.83 -18.46
N GLU A 25 -2.45 20.80 -19.76
CA GLU A 25 -1.15 20.61 -20.41
C GLU A 25 -0.23 21.84 -20.23
N PRO A 26 1.07 21.69 -20.44
CA PRO A 26 2.02 22.82 -20.43
C PRO A 26 1.62 23.96 -21.40
N SER A 27 0.97 23.61 -22.52
CA SER A 27 0.38 24.53 -23.49
C SER A 27 -0.86 25.29 -22.99
N ARG A 28 -1.28 25.09 -21.75
CA ARG A 28 -2.54 25.54 -21.14
C ARG A 28 -3.81 24.95 -21.77
N ARG A 29 -3.68 23.99 -22.66
CA ARG A 29 -4.79 23.25 -23.23
C ARG A 29 -5.37 22.28 -22.18
N LEU A 30 -6.69 22.11 -22.19
CA LEU A 30 -7.36 21.13 -21.35
C LEU A 30 -7.48 19.82 -22.13
N SER A 31 -7.11 18.72 -21.49
CA SER A 31 -7.28 17.36 -22.00
C SER A 31 -8.07 16.50 -21.02
N VAL A 32 -8.79 15.52 -21.53
CA VAL A 32 -9.41 14.50 -20.69
C VAL A 32 -8.31 13.68 -20.06
N ALA A 33 -8.39 13.49 -18.75
CA ALA A 33 -7.41 12.74 -17.98
C ALA A 33 -8.07 11.57 -17.27
N THR A 34 -7.30 10.51 -17.04
CA THR A 34 -7.71 9.44 -16.14
C THR A 34 -7.40 9.88 -14.71
N PRO A 35 -8.38 9.85 -13.80
CA PRO A 35 -8.13 10.20 -12.40
C PRO A 35 -6.97 9.42 -11.83
N HIS A 36 -6.05 10.10 -11.16
CA HIS A 36 -4.94 9.44 -10.48
C HIS A 36 -5.45 8.63 -9.29
N TYR A 37 -5.20 7.33 -9.25
CA TYR A 37 -5.59 6.43 -8.17
C TYR A 37 -5.19 6.95 -6.79
N HIS A 38 -4.01 7.54 -6.68
CA HIS A 38 -3.52 8.11 -5.43
C HIS A 38 -4.42 9.21 -4.84
N ARG A 39 -5.01 10.09 -5.66
CA ARG A 39 -5.94 11.13 -5.18
C ARG A 39 -7.23 10.52 -4.64
N LEU A 40 -7.74 9.47 -5.28
CA LEU A 40 -8.93 8.75 -4.81
C LEU A 40 -8.60 8.03 -3.51
N ALA A 41 -7.50 7.29 -3.46
CA ALA A 41 -7.02 6.58 -2.29
C ALA A 41 -6.84 7.52 -1.08
N THR A 42 -6.24 8.70 -1.27
CA THR A 42 -6.09 9.71 -0.20
C THR A 42 -7.43 10.15 0.38
N ARG A 43 -8.46 10.36 -0.46
CA ARG A 43 -9.79 10.72 0.03
C ARG A 43 -10.44 9.58 0.82
N MET A 44 -10.32 8.34 0.32
CA MET A 44 -10.82 7.15 1.02
C MET A 44 -10.09 6.93 2.35
N THR A 45 -8.77 7.07 2.37
CA THR A 45 -7.97 6.97 3.60
C THR A 45 -8.40 7.99 4.65
N ARG A 46 -8.64 9.26 4.26
CA ARG A 46 -9.18 10.27 5.17
C ARG A 46 -10.55 9.90 5.72
N ALA A 47 -11.43 9.34 4.89
CA ALA A 47 -12.74 8.87 5.35
C ALA A 47 -12.60 7.73 6.36
N LEU A 48 -11.70 6.77 6.13
CA LEU A 48 -11.40 5.68 7.07
C LEU A 48 -10.90 6.21 8.43
N ILE A 49 -10.02 7.20 8.42
CA ILE A 49 -9.52 7.85 9.66
C ILE A 49 -10.67 8.53 10.42
N LEU A 50 -11.51 9.29 9.72
CA LEU A 50 -12.65 9.97 10.33
C LEU A 50 -13.68 8.97 10.91
N GLN A 51 -13.76 7.78 10.35
CA GLN A 51 -14.57 6.67 10.87
C GLN A 51 -13.86 5.86 11.95
N GLN A 52 -12.66 6.27 12.37
CA GLN A 52 -11.89 5.61 13.42
C GLN A 52 -11.64 4.12 13.13
N VAL A 53 -11.29 3.79 11.88
CA VAL A 53 -10.98 2.41 11.49
C VAL A 53 -9.89 1.83 12.40
N THR A 54 -10.08 0.58 12.82
CA THR A 54 -9.23 -0.10 13.79
C THR A 54 -8.12 -0.92 13.10
N PHE A 55 -7.09 -1.30 13.88
CA PHE A 55 -6.09 -2.24 13.40
C PHE A 55 -6.71 -3.59 13.01
N ARG A 56 -7.70 -4.07 13.75
CA ARG A 56 -8.43 -5.31 13.47
C ARG A 56 -9.04 -5.29 12.07
N GLU A 57 -9.69 -4.19 11.70
CA GLU A 57 -10.30 -4.04 10.37
C GLU A 57 -9.24 -4.01 9.26
N LEU A 58 -8.11 -3.29 9.46
CA LEU A 58 -6.99 -3.31 8.53
C LEU A 58 -6.39 -4.70 8.37
N TRP A 59 -6.21 -5.43 9.47
CA TRP A 59 -5.67 -6.79 9.46
C TRP A 59 -6.58 -7.77 8.72
N HIS A 60 -7.90 -7.71 8.96
CA HIS A 60 -8.87 -8.53 8.22
C HIS A 60 -8.86 -8.21 6.72
N THR A 61 -8.80 -6.91 6.37
CA THR A 61 -8.72 -6.47 4.98
C THR A 61 -7.42 -6.96 4.32
N SER A 62 -6.28 -6.83 4.99
CA SER A 62 -4.99 -7.33 4.50
C SER A 62 -5.01 -8.84 4.29
N ARG A 63 -5.60 -9.61 5.22
CA ARG A 63 -5.76 -11.07 5.07
C ARG A 63 -6.62 -11.48 3.87
N ALA A 64 -7.54 -10.63 3.44
CA ALA A 64 -8.35 -10.90 2.26
C ALA A 64 -7.60 -10.55 0.96
N LEU A 65 -6.86 -9.45 0.94
CA LEU A 65 -6.29 -8.87 -0.28
C LEU A 65 -4.83 -9.29 -0.56
N GLU A 66 -4.00 -9.50 0.47
CA GLU A 66 -2.59 -9.87 0.26
C GLU A 66 -2.43 -11.26 -0.39
N PRO A 67 -3.12 -12.33 0.10
CA PRO A 67 -3.04 -13.63 -0.57
C PRO A 67 -3.56 -13.57 -2.02
N ALA A 68 -4.61 -12.78 -2.27
CA ALA A 68 -5.13 -12.59 -3.63
C ALA A 68 -4.12 -11.89 -4.55
N ALA A 69 -3.35 -10.93 -4.01
CA ALA A 69 -2.29 -10.27 -4.77
C ALA A 69 -1.14 -11.24 -5.09
N VAL A 70 -0.70 -12.04 -4.12
CA VAL A 70 0.32 -13.08 -4.32
C VAL A 70 -0.14 -14.12 -5.34
N ASP A 71 -1.37 -14.61 -5.22
CA ASP A 71 -1.93 -15.60 -6.16
C ASP A 71 -1.96 -15.08 -7.61
N GLN A 72 -2.38 -13.84 -7.81
CA GLN A 72 -2.42 -13.25 -9.15
C GLN A 72 -1.02 -12.90 -9.66
N ALA A 73 -0.09 -12.49 -8.79
CA ALA A 73 1.31 -12.31 -9.16
C ALA A 73 1.97 -13.64 -9.58
N MET A 74 1.56 -14.79 -9.02
CA MET A 74 2.00 -16.11 -9.48
C MET A 74 1.69 -16.34 -10.97
N ASP A 75 0.58 -15.82 -11.47
CA ASP A 75 0.18 -16.01 -12.85
C ASP A 75 0.75 -14.91 -13.77
N ASN A 76 0.87 -13.68 -13.28
CA ASN A 76 1.04 -12.50 -14.13
C ASN A 76 2.42 -11.82 -14.01
N ALA A 77 3.19 -12.06 -12.93
CA ALA A 77 4.47 -11.37 -12.72
C ALA A 77 5.45 -11.61 -13.86
N THR A 78 6.00 -10.52 -14.38
CA THR A 78 7.07 -10.52 -15.38
C THR A 78 8.43 -10.70 -14.74
N GLU A 79 9.46 -10.97 -15.52
CA GLU A 79 10.85 -11.01 -15.04
C GLU A 79 11.30 -9.66 -14.45
N GLU A 80 10.79 -8.53 -14.98
CA GLU A 80 11.05 -7.19 -14.45
C GLU A 80 10.43 -7.01 -13.06
N ASP A 81 9.19 -7.48 -12.86
CA ASP A 81 8.53 -7.45 -11.55
C ASP A 81 9.31 -8.28 -10.52
N LEU A 82 9.74 -9.49 -10.89
CA LEU A 82 10.52 -10.36 -10.03
C LEU A 82 11.88 -9.77 -9.69
N ALA A 83 12.54 -9.12 -10.64
CA ALA A 83 13.80 -8.41 -10.42
C ALA A 83 13.62 -7.22 -9.45
N ALA A 84 12.53 -6.45 -9.59
CA ALA A 84 12.21 -5.34 -8.69
C ALA A 84 11.96 -5.84 -7.25
N LEU A 85 11.22 -6.95 -7.09
CA LEU A 85 11.00 -7.59 -5.79
C LEU A 85 12.32 -8.09 -5.18
N ALA A 86 13.19 -8.71 -5.97
CA ALA A 86 14.51 -9.17 -5.50
C ALA A 86 15.39 -8.01 -5.03
N ALA A 87 15.40 -6.91 -5.77
CA ALA A 87 16.13 -5.69 -5.38
C ALA A 87 15.60 -5.11 -4.06
N ASN A 88 14.28 -5.09 -3.88
CA ASN A 88 13.66 -4.62 -2.64
C ASN A 88 14.04 -5.50 -1.44
N VAL A 89 14.00 -6.84 -1.58
CA VAL A 89 14.39 -7.77 -0.52
C VAL A 89 15.88 -7.60 -0.15
N ALA A 90 16.75 -7.44 -1.14
CA ALA A 90 18.17 -7.17 -0.90
C ALA A 90 18.38 -5.85 -0.13
N ALA A 91 17.70 -4.77 -0.56
CA ALA A 91 17.75 -3.47 0.12
C ALA A 91 17.22 -3.55 1.58
N THR A 92 16.16 -4.33 1.81
CA THR A 92 15.60 -4.55 3.16
C THR A 92 16.64 -5.26 4.06
N ARG A 93 17.35 -6.25 3.53
CA ARG A 93 18.42 -6.95 4.25
C ARG A 93 19.58 -6.01 4.61
N GLU A 94 20.00 -5.14 3.71
CA GLU A 94 21.04 -4.14 3.95
C GLU A 94 20.59 -3.13 5.01
N ALA A 95 19.34 -2.67 4.94
CA ALA A 95 18.75 -1.70 5.85
C ALA A 95 18.35 -2.28 7.22
N ARG A 96 18.63 -3.56 7.54
CA ARG A 96 18.10 -4.27 8.72
C ARG A 96 18.35 -3.62 10.09
N ARG A 97 19.27 -2.65 10.17
CA ARG A 97 19.56 -1.88 11.39
C ARG A 97 18.85 -0.52 11.43
N ASP A 98 18.18 -0.13 10.34
CA ASP A 98 17.42 1.09 10.20
C ASP A 98 15.93 0.74 10.15
N ALA A 99 15.24 0.84 11.29
CA ALA A 99 13.83 0.49 11.42
C ALA A 99 12.93 1.33 10.51
N ALA A 100 13.27 2.60 10.27
CA ALA A 100 12.48 3.47 9.41
C ALA A 100 12.63 3.08 7.93
N ALA A 101 13.86 2.79 7.49
CA ALA A 101 14.12 2.29 6.14
C ALA A 101 13.45 0.93 5.90
N VAL A 102 13.51 0.01 6.87
CA VAL A 102 12.83 -1.30 6.77
C VAL A 102 11.32 -1.12 6.60
N ALA A 103 10.69 -0.21 7.37
CA ALA A 103 9.25 0.02 7.25
C ALA A 103 8.84 0.59 5.87
N GLU A 104 9.66 1.46 5.28
CA GLU A 104 9.42 1.97 3.94
C GLU A 104 9.59 0.89 2.87
N LEU A 105 10.62 0.06 3.00
CA LEU A 105 10.88 -1.06 2.09
C LEU A 105 9.82 -2.16 2.21
N ASP A 106 9.28 -2.41 3.41
CA ASP A 106 8.14 -3.31 3.62
C ASP A 106 6.89 -2.82 2.85
N ALA A 107 6.54 -1.54 3.01
CA ALA A 107 5.42 -0.96 2.26
C ALA A 107 5.63 -1.04 0.74
N GLN A 108 6.87 -0.83 0.28
CA GLN A 108 7.23 -0.97 -1.13
C GLN A 108 7.12 -2.41 -1.63
N PHE A 109 7.54 -3.41 -0.82
CA PHE A 109 7.43 -4.83 -1.16
C PHE A 109 5.99 -5.23 -1.45
N HIS A 110 5.07 -4.89 -0.57
CA HIS A 110 3.64 -5.17 -0.76
C HIS A 110 3.03 -4.44 -1.97
N LYS A 111 3.50 -3.23 -2.26
CA LYS A 111 3.11 -2.49 -3.45
C LYS A 111 3.62 -3.18 -4.73
N LEU A 112 4.86 -3.66 -4.73
CA LEU A 112 5.45 -4.40 -5.86
C LEU A 112 4.68 -5.70 -6.14
N ILE A 113 4.35 -6.50 -5.11
CA ILE A 113 3.50 -7.69 -5.28
C ILE A 113 2.15 -7.33 -5.91
N THR A 114 1.51 -6.27 -5.41
CA THR A 114 0.21 -5.83 -5.92
C THR A 114 0.31 -5.35 -7.38
N SER A 115 1.41 -4.70 -7.75
CA SER A 115 1.69 -4.30 -9.14
C SER A 115 1.94 -5.51 -10.03
N ALA A 116 2.71 -6.49 -9.55
CA ALA A 116 3.01 -7.74 -10.25
C ALA A 116 1.78 -8.63 -10.49
N ALA A 117 0.69 -8.40 -9.76
CA ALA A 117 -0.60 -9.02 -10.04
C ALA A 117 -1.25 -8.52 -11.35
N HIS A 118 -0.81 -7.37 -11.88
CA HIS A 118 -1.32 -6.71 -13.09
C HIS A 118 -2.85 -6.55 -13.10
N ASN A 119 -3.46 -6.41 -11.90
CA ASN A 119 -4.89 -6.21 -11.72
C ASN A 119 -5.17 -4.81 -11.18
N ARG A 120 -5.66 -3.93 -12.06
CA ARG A 120 -5.96 -2.52 -11.72
C ARG A 120 -7.05 -2.38 -10.65
N VAL A 121 -8.01 -3.30 -10.61
CA VAL A 121 -9.09 -3.26 -9.60
C VAL A 121 -8.53 -3.62 -8.24
N LEU A 122 -7.68 -4.64 -8.14
CA LEU A 122 -7.02 -5.03 -6.91
C LEU A 122 -6.09 -3.93 -6.38
N MET A 123 -5.32 -3.28 -7.27
CA MET A 123 -4.50 -2.12 -6.91
C MET A 123 -5.33 -1.00 -6.30
N LEU A 124 -6.45 -0.64 -6.94
CA LEU A 124 -7.34 0.41 -6.45
C LEU A 124 -8.01 0.04 -5.12
N ALA A 125 -8.41 -1.20 -4.96
CA ALA A 125 -9.04 -1.69 -3.73
C ALA A 125 -8.08 -1.69 -2.55
N LYS A 126 -6.80 -1.96 -2.79
CA LYS A 126 -5.77 -2.09 -1.75
C LYS A 126 -5.16 -0.75 -1.32
N GLU A 127 -5.01 0.20 -2.22
CA GLU A 127 -4.27 1.45 -2.00
C GLU A 127 -4.73 2.23 -0.75
N PRO A 128 -6.05 2.44 -0.48
CA PRO A 128 -6.49 3.20 0.69
C PRO A 128 -6.08 2.57 2.02
N SER A 129 -6.18 1.24 2.15
CA SER A 129 -5.75 0.52 3.35
C SER A 129 -4.22 0.49 3.48
N SER A 130 -3.49 0.35 2.38
CA SER A 130 -2.02 0.37 2.38
C SER A 130 -1.45 1.68 2.94
N MET A 131 -2.11 2.81 2.68
CA MET A 131 -1.72 4.11 3.25
C MET A 131 -1.83 4.15 4.79
N LEU A 132 -2.68 3.31 5.40
CA LEU A 132 -2.81 3.18 6.86
C LEU A 132 -1.92 2.06 7.43
N VAL A 133 -1.70 1.00 6.65
CA VAL A 133 -0.80 -0.11 7.03
C VAL A 133 0.63 0.40 7.22
N ARG A 134 1.15 1.23 6.31
CA ARG A 134 2.53 1.74 6.36
C ARG A 134 2.89 2.40 7.69
N PRO A 135 2.19 3.44 8.19
CA PRO A 135 2.52 4.06 9.47
C PRO A 135 2.35 3.10 10.65
N THR A 136 1.40 2.18 10.59
CA THR A 136 1.20 1.16 11.61
C THR A 136 2.37 0.18 11.66
N THR A 137 2.85 -0.29 10.50
CA THR A 137 4.03 -1.14 10.40
C THR A 137 5.29 -0.42 10.89
N ALA A 138 5.47 0.84 10.52
CA ALA A 138 6.59 1.65 11.01
C ALA A 138 6.61 1.73 12.54
N MET A 139 5.47 1.96 13.15
CA MET A 139 5.33 1.98 14.61
C MET A 139 5.69 0.62 15.23
N ILE A 140 5.22 -0.50 14.66
CA ILE A 140 5.51 -1.86 15.14
C ILE A 140 7.02 -2.15 15.05
N ILE A 141 7.66 -1.85 13.92
CA ILE A 141 9.07 -2.12 13.69
C ILE A 141 9.95 -1.28 14.62
N VAL A 142 9.62 0.01 14.80
CA VAL A 142 10.36 0.90 15.70
C VAL A 142 10.21 0.46 17.15
N SER A 143 9.02 0.03 17.59
CA SER A 143 8.79 -0.44 18.95
C SER A 143 9.38 -1.84 19.23
N ASN A 144 9.53 -2.67 18.22
CA ASN A 144 10.07 -4.03 18.33
C ASN A 144 10.97 -4.43 17.15
N PRO A 145 12.20 -3.89 17.07
CA PRO A 145 13.14 -4.21 15.98
C PRO A 145 13.53 -5.70 15.89
N ALA A 146 13.34 -6.47 16.96
CA ALA A 146 13.58 -7.91 16.97
C ALA A 146 12.68 -8.70 15.99
N GLY A 147 11.64 -8.05 15.45
CA GLY A 147 10.79 -8.61 14.39
C GLY A 147 11.40 -8.55 12.98
N ILE A 148 12.38 -7.66 12.75
CA ILE A 148 12.99 -7.43 11.42
C ILE A 148 13.53 -8.71 10.75
N PRO A 149 14.27 -9.61 11.42
CA PRO A 149 14.73 -10.84 10.79
C PRO A 149 13.59 -11.72 10.25
N ARG A 150 12.47 -11.83 10.97
CA ARG A 150 11.30 -12.62 10.53
C ARG A 150 10.57 -11.97 9.35
N LEU A 151 10.52 -10.62 9.33
CA LEU A 151 9.98 -9.87 8.19
C LEU A 151 10.81 -10.17 6.93
N ILE A 152 12.13 -10.07 7.01
CA ILE A 152 13.04 -10.35 5.89
C ILE A 152 12.88 -11.80 5.43
N GLU A 153 12.89 -12.77 6.35
CA GLU A 153 12.68 -14.18 6.06
C GLU A 153 11.37 -14.41 5.30
N ALA A 154 10.27 -13.79 5.75
CA ALA A 154 8.99 -13.92 5.09
C ALA A 154 9.02 -13.36 3.66
N HIS A 155 9.62 -12.19 3.45
CA HIS A 155 9.77 -11.60 2.11
C HIS A 155 10.61 -12.45 1.18
N GLU A 156 11.73 -13.03 1.68
CA GLU A 156 12.58 -13.96 0.92
C GLU A 156 11.81 -15.20 0.46
N HIS A 157 11.02 -15.78 1.35
CA HIS A 157 10.22 -16.96 1.01
C HIS A 157 9.05 -16.66 0.07
N ILE A 158 8.41 -15.48 0.20
CA ILE A 158 7.38 -15.04 -0.74
C ILE A 158 8.00 -14.82 -2.12
N LEU A 159 9.16 -14.17 -2.20
CA LEU A 159 9.88 -13.97 -3.46
C LEU A 159 10.28 -15.30 -4.12
N ASP A 160 10.88 -16.23 -3.36
CA ASP A 160 11.24 -17.56 -3.88
C ASP A 160 10.00 -18.33 -4.38
N ALA A 161 8.88 -18.22 -3.67
CA ALA A 161 7.63 -18.80 -4.10
C ALA A 161 7.12 -18.19 -5.42
N LEU A 162 7.20 -16.85 -5.58
CA LEU A 162 6.82 -16.16 -6.82
C LEU A 162 7.72 -16.58 -8.00
N GLN A 163 9.04 -16.67 -7.78
CA GLN A 163 10.01 -17.09 -8.80
C GLN A 163 9.77 -18.55 -9.26
N ARG A 164 9.36 -19.43 -8.33
CA ARG A 164 9.08 -20.85 -8.61
C ARG A 164 7.63 -21.10 -9.00
N ARG A 165 6.77 -20.09 -8.95
CA ARG A 165 5.33 -20.23 -9.14
C ARG A 165 4.70 -21.23 -8.15
N ASP A 166 5.28 -21.34 -6.93
CA ASP A 166 4.83 -22.21 -5.84
C ASP A 166 3.73 -21.53 -5.01
N ARG A 167 2.49 -21.77 -5.41
CA ARG A 167 1.30 -21.12 -4.85
C ARG A 167 1.07 -21.49 -3.38
N GLU A 168 1.32 -22.76 -3.02
CA GLU A 168 1.14 -23.20 -1.63
C GLU A 168 2.12 -22.53 -0.70
N LYS A 169 3.39 -22.49 -1.08
CA LYS A 169 4.44 -21.79 -0.34
C LYS A 169 4.15 -20.29 -0.25
N GLY A 170 3.72 -19.64 -1.33
CA GLY A 170 3.37 -18.23 -1.34
C GLY A 170 2.25 -17.89 -0.36
N ARG A 171 1.15 -18.68 -0.38
CA ARG A 171 0.03 -18.52 0.57
C ARG A 171 0.46 -18.77 2.02
N LEU A 172 1.27 -19.78 2.27
CA LEU A 172 1.79 -20.09 3.60
C LEU A 172 2.57 -18.90 4.18
N TRP A 173 3.49 -18.35 3.40
CA TRP A 173 4.38 -17.31 3.90
C TRP A 173 3.71 -15.95 4.01
N VAL A 174 2.78 -15.61 3.13
CA VAL A 174 1.99 -14.38 3.30
C VAL A 174 1.09 -14.46 4.53
N ASP A 175 0.48 -15.62 4.83
CA ASP A 175 -0.32 -15.80 6.05
C ASP A 175 0.56 -15.69 7.32
N ARG A 176 1.75 -16.31 7.31
CA ARG A 176 2.72 -16.17 8.42
C ARG A 176 3.14 -14.72 8.63
N HIS A 177 3.47 -14.01 7.55
CA HIS A 177 3.86 -12.61 7.59
C HIS A 177 2.76 -11.72 8.19
N LEU A 178 1.51 -11.91 7.78
CA LEU A 178 0.36 -11.18 8.33
C LEU A 178 0.08 -11.53 9.79
N ARG A 179 0.30 -12.79 10.21
CA ARG A 179 0.20 -13.16 11.64
C ARG A 179 1.30 -12.51 12.47
N ASP A 180 2.52 -12.45 11.95
CA ASP A 180 3.63 -11.78 12.64
C ASP A 180 3.39 -10.27 12.77
N TRP A 181 2.78 -9.63 11.75
CA TRP A 181 2.37 -8.24 11.81
C TRP A 181 1.35 -8.00 12.93
N LYS A 182 0.31 -8.84 13.02
CA LYS A 182 -0.67 -8.77 14.12
C LYS A 182 -0.01 -8.97 15.48
N ALA A 183 0.80 -10.02 15.61
CA ALA A 183 1.50 -10.31 16.87
C ALA A 183 2.49 -9.19 17.24
N GLY A 184 3.08 -8.50 16.25
CA GLY A 184 3.90 -7.31 16.47
C GLY A 184 3.10 -6.16 17.06
N PHE A 185 1.89 -5.94 16.56
CA PHE A 185 0.97 -4.92 17.07
C PHE A 185 0.56 -5.23 18.52
N GLU A 186 0.14 -6.45 18.81
CA GLU A 186 -0.22 -6.88 20.17
C GLU A 186 0.95 -6.71 21.17
N ARG A 187 2.19 -7.06 20.73
CA ARG A 187 3.41 -6.87 21.56
C ARG A 187 3.76 -5.40 21.80
N SER A 188 3.26 -4.48 21.00
CA SER A 188 3.40 -3.04 21.28
C SER A 188 2.50 -2.54 22.40
N GLY A 189 1.74 -3.44 23.05
CA GLY A 189 0.83 -3.13 24.16
C GLY A 189 -0.46 -2.45 23.74
N ARG A 190 -0.81 -2.47 22.45
CA ARG A 190 -2.02 -1.84 21.91
C ARG A 190 -3.14 -2.87 21.72
N ASP A 191 -4.37 -2.43 21.95
CA ASP A 191 -5.56 -3.20 21.64
C ASP A 191 -5.82 -3.17 20.13
N LEU A 192 -6.21 -4.32 19.55
CA LEU A 192 -6.54 -4.45 18.14
C LEU A 192 -7.70 -3.55 17.69
N ASP A 193 -8.57 -3.17 18.61
CA ASP A 193 -9.70 -2.28 18.39
C ASP A 193 -9.35 -0.79 18.58
N THR A 194 -8.07 -0.49 18.83
CA THR A 194 -7.58 0.89 18.83
C THR A 194 -7.65 1.45 17.41
N PRO A 195 -8.25 2.65 17.25
CA PRO A 195 -8.25 3.33 15.95
C PRO A 195 -6.82 3.57 15.45
N VAL A 196 -6.63 3.37 14.14
CA VAL A 196 -5.36 3.68 13.50
C VAL A 196 -5.25 5.18 13.27
N GLU A 197 -4.09 5.73 13.59
CA GLU A 197 -3.78 7.14 13.40
C GLU A 197 -2.79 7.29 12.24
N LEU A 198 -2.91 8.37 11.49
CA LEU A 198 -1.79 8.84 10.67
C LEU A 198 -0.77 9.44 11.64
N PHE A 199 0.30 8.70 11.91
CA PHE A 199 1.44 9.22 12.68
C PHE A 199 2.24 10.20 11.83
N GLU A 200 1.65 11.31 11.42
CA GLU A 200 2.40 12.50 11.08
C GLU A 200 2.77 13.16 12.41
N ARG A 201 3.94 12.82 12.93
CA ARG A 201 4.55 13.71 13.93
C ARG A 201 4.79 15.03 13.22
N HIS A 202 3.98 16.03 13.52
CA HIS A 202 4.42 17.41 13.38
C HIS A 202 5.74 17.52 14.15
N ARG A 203 6.84 17.69 13.43
CA ARG A 203 8.06 18.19 14.01
C ARG A 203 7.75 19.65 14.35
N GLU A 204 7.47 19.92 15.62
CA GLU A 204 7.67 21.24 16.20
C GLU A 204 9.15 21.55 16.27
#